data_4f955bc1fa74b95765122c52cfaf3281
#
_entry.id   4f955bc1fa74b95765122c52cfaf3281
#
_cell.length_a   1.000
_cell.length_b   1.000
_cell.length_c   1.000
_cell.angle_alpha   90.00
_cell.angle_beta   90.00
_cell.angle_gamma   90.00
#
_symmetry.space_group_name_H-M   'P 1'
#
loop_
_entity.id
_entity.type
_entity.pdbx_description
1 polymer ?
#
loop_
_entity_poly.entity_id
_entity_poly.type
_entity_poly.pdbx_seq_one_letter_code
_entity_poly.pdbx_strand_id
1 'polypeptide(L)'
;MNFSQRLREVMQRISIKIQQFMVGRYGNDQFTLFLSVAGLVLSVFGNFRHLRFMYFIGWLLILYGLFRSLSKNYEARRKELIWYLRWSEKPRAEIKLLGNKIRDKNTHKYFKCKECKTVLRVPKGRGKIEITCPKCRAKTIKKK
;
A
#
# COMPACT_ATOMS: atom_id res chain seq x y z
N MET A 1 -29.89 -10.93 31.59
CA MET A 1 -29.07 -10.21 30.60
C MET A 1 -27.80 -11.02 30.37
N ASN A 2 -27.65 -11.61 29.17
CA ASN A 2 -26.54 -12.54 28.87
C ASN A 2 -25.20 -11.78 28.78
N PHE A 3 -24.11 -12.42 29.19
CA PHE A 3 -22.75 -11.87 29.12
C PHE A 3 -22.42 -11.27 27.75
N SER A 4 -22.83 -11.92 26.66
CA SER A 4 -22.66 -11.46 25.29
C SER A 4 -23.40 -10.15 24.97
N GLN A 5 -24.53 -9.88 25.59
CA GLN A 5 -25.27 -8.61 25.43
C GLN A 5 -24.55 -7.46 26.13
N ARG A 6 -24.09 -7.67 27.36
CA ARG A 6 -23.29 -6.68 28.10
C ARG A 6 -21.99 -6.32 27.35
N LEU A 7 -21.31 -7.33 26.79
CA LEU A 7 -20.09 -7.09 26.02
C LEU A 7 -20.36 -6.21 24.79
N ARG A 8 -21.45 -6.48 24.05
CA ARG A 8 -21.85 -5.65 22.89
C ARG A 8 -22.17 -4.21 23.28
N GLU A 9 -22.90 -3.98 24.35
CA GLU A 9 -23.22 -2.63 24.84
C GLU A 9 -21.96 -1.87 25.24
N VAL A 10 -21.02 -2.51 25.93
CA VAL A 10 -19.74 -1.89 26.29
C VAL A 10 -18.94 -1.54 25.04
N MET A 11 -18.84 -2.46 24.08
CA MET A 11 -18.14 -2.22 22.81
C MET A 11 -18.78 -1.09 22.01
N GLN A 12 -20.11 -1.00 21.97
CA GLN A 12 -20.81 0.11 21.31
C GLN A 12 -20.53 1.45 21.98
N ARG A 13 -20.60 1.53 23.30
CA ARG A 13 -20.27 2.75 24.06
C ARG A 13 -18.84 3.19 23.83
N ILE A 14 -17.89 2.25 23.81
CA ILE A 14 -16.47 2.53 23.52
C ILE A 14 -16.32 3.05 22.09
N SER A 15 -16.96 2.41 21.10
CA SER A 15 -16.87 2.83 19.71
C SER A 15 -17.43 4.26 19.49
N ILE A 16 -18.57 4.59 20.13
CA ILE A 16 -19.15 5.94 20.06
C ILE A 16 -18.19 6.97 20.68
N LYS A 17 -17.61 6.68 21.84
CA LYS A 17 -16.64 7.58 22.48
C LYS A 17 -15.39 7.77 21.61
N ILE A 18 -14.87 6.70 20.98
CA ILE A 18 -13.74 6.78 20.06
C ILE A 18 -14.11 7.63 18.84
N GLN A 19 -15.27 7.42 18.24
CA GLN A 19 -15.74 8.22 17.10
C GLN A 19 -15.85 9.71 17.47
N GLN A 20 -16.47 10.04 18.61
CA GLN A 20 -16.55 11.42 19.11
C GLN A 20 -15.18 12.04 19.35
N PHE A 21 -14.24 11.27 19.90
CA PHE A 21 -12.87 11.71 20.11
C PHE A 21 -12.11 11.95 18.79
N MET A 22 -12.41 11.18 17.75
CA MET A 22 -11.78 11.31 16.44
C MET A 22 -12.38 12.44 15.58
N VAL A 23 -13.53 12.98 15.95
CA VAL A 23 -14.12 14.14 15.26
C VAL A 23 -13.14 15.31 15.30
N GLY A 24 -12.84 15.91 14.13
CA GLY A 24 -11.87 17.00 14.00
C GLY A 24 -10.39 16.59 14.09
N ARG A 25 -10.08 15.29 14.01
CA ARG A 25 -8.71 14.77 13.90
C ARG A 25 -8.47 14.18 12.53
N TYR A 26 -7.21 14.17 12.07
CA TYR A 26 -6.85 13.74 10.72
C TYR A 26 -7.24 12.28 10.43
N GLY A 27 -7.16 11.41 11.43
CA GLY A 27 -7.51 10.01 11.31
C GLY A 27 -6.42 9.16 10.67
N ASN A 28 -6.82 7.99 10.17
CA ASN A 28 -5.91 6.98 9.65
C ASN A 28 -5.85 7.08 8.12
N ASP A 29 -4.65 7.23 7.55
CA ASP A 29 -4.40 7.27 6.12
C ASP A 29 -3.36 6.23 5.68
N GLN A 30 -3.09 6.16 4.38
CA GLN A 30 -2.15 5.19 3.80
C GLN A 30 -0.72 5.36 4.33
N PHE A 31 -0.31 6.58 4.66
CA PHE A 31 1.02 6.83 5.22
C PHE A 31 1.09 6.40 6.69
N THR A 32 0.06 6.66 7.48
CA THR A 32 -0.05 6.17 8.86
C THR A 32 -0.04 4.64 8.91
N LEU A 33 -0.81 3.99 8.00
CA LEU A 33 -0.79 2.53 7.90
C LEU A 33 0.60 2.00 7.55
N PHE A 34 1.29 2.64 6.60
CA PHE A 34 2.66 2.27 6.24
C PHE A 34 3.61 2.39 7.43
N LEU A 35 3.55 3.50 8.18
CA LEU A 35 4.38 3.71 9.39
C LEU A 35 4.12 2.62 10.44
N SER A 36 2.84 2.29 10.67
CA SER A 36 2.45 1.26 11.65
C SER A 36 2.95 -0.12 11.23
N VAL A 37 2.78 -0.50 9.97
CA VAL A 37 3.25 -1.79 9.45
C VAL A 37 4.78 -1.86 9.45
N ALA A 38 5.45 -0.82 8.98
CA ALA A 38 6.92 -0.74 8.98
C ALA A 38 7.47 -0.81 10.41
N GLY A 39 6.85 -0.08 11.35
CA GLY A 39 7.21 -0.12 12.75
C GLY A 39 7.02 -1.50 13.38
N LEU A 40 5.92 -2.18 13.06
CA LEU A 40 5.67 -3.54 13.53
C LEU A 40 6.72 -4.52 12.99
N VAL A 41 7.01 -4.47 11.69
CA VAL A 41 8.02 -5.33 11.05
C VAL A 41 9.39 -5.10 11.70
N LEU A 42 9.81 -3.84 11.87
CA LEU A 42 11.07 -3.51 12.51
C LEU A 42 11.13 -3.98 13.96
N SER A 43 10.02 -3.88 14.71
CA SER A 43 9.94 -4.35 16.10
C SER A 43 10.09 -5.87 16.18
N VAL A 44 9.49 -6.61 15.26
CA VAL A 44 9.63 -8.09 15.20
C VAL A 44 11.07 -8.48 14.88
N PHE A 45 11.69 -7.87 13.85
CA PHE A 45 13.10 -8.14 13.52
C PHE A 45 14.05 -7.65 14.60
N GLY A 46 13.75 -6.54 15.28
CA GLY A 46 14.54 -5.99 16.36
C GLY A 46 14.57 -6.86 17.62
N ASN A 47 13.71 -7.88 17.72
CA ASN A 47 13.73 -8.84 18.83
C ASN A 47 14.94 -9.80 18.80
N PHE A 48 15.65 -9.87 17.67
CA PHE A 48 16.91 -10.61 17.60
C PHE A 48 18.03 -9.86 18.34
N ARG A 49 18.84 -10.61 19.09
CA ARG A 49 19.86 -10.11 20.05
C ARG A 49 20.77 -9.00 19.52
N HIS A 50 21.13 -9.04 18.23
CA HIS A 50 22.05 -8.06 17.63
C HIS A 50 21.35 -6.84 17.00
N LEU A 51 20.01 -6.83 16.93
CA LEU A 51 19.25 -5.79 16.22
C LEU A 51 18.34 -4.97 17.18
N ARG A 52 18.64 -4.94 18.49
CA ARG A 52 17.82 -4.27 19.51
C ARG A 52 17.51 -2.80 19.19
N PHE A 53 18.41 -2.09 18.52
CA PHE A 53 18.15 -0.72 18.11
C PHE A 53 16.99 -0.60 17.11
N MET A 54 16.78 -1.60 16.23
CA MET A 54 15.65 -1.63 15.31
C MET A 54 14.31 -1.75 16.03
N TYR A 55 14.29 -2.43 17.17
CA TYR A 55 13.11 -2.51 18.04
C TYR A 55 12.68 -1.11 18.50
N PHE A 56 13.61 -0.30 18.98
CA PHE A 56 13.32 1.07 19.41
C PHE A 56 12.86 1.96 18.24
N ILE A 57 13.50 1.84 17.07
CA ILE A 57 13.08 2.56 15.88
C ILE A 57 11.65 2.15 15.47
N GLY A 58 11.34 0.86 15.52
CA GLY A 58 9.99 0.36 15.24
C GLY A 58 8.93 1.00 16.14
N TRP A 59 9.19 1.07 17.43
CA TRP A 59 8.30 1.73 18.39
C TRP A 59 8.14 3.23 18.12
N LEU A 60 9.24 3.94 17.81
CA LEU A 60 9.18 5.35 17.44
C LEU A 60 8.31 5.60 16.20
N LEU A 61 8.38 4.73 15.19
CA LEU A 61 7.52 4.83 14.00
C LEU A 61 6.04 4.62 14.34
N ILE A 62 5.72 3.66 15.20
CA ILE A 62 4.35 3.41 15.65
C ILE A 62 3.83 4.62 16.44
N LEU A 63 4.61 5.13 17.39
CA LEU A 63 4.24 6.31 18.19
C LEU A 63 4.05 7.55 17.30
N TYR A 64 4.93 7.76 16.32
CA TYR A 64 4.77 8.84 15.36
C TYR A 64 3.50 8.68 14.52
N GLY A 65 3.18 7.45 14.07
CA GLY A 65 1.95 7.14 13.35
C GLY A 65 0.70 7.46 14.18
N LEU A 66 0.70 7.10 15.47
CA LEU A 66 -0.38 7.44 16.41
C LEU A 66 -0.50 8.95 16.61
N PHE A 67 0.60 9.64 16.89
CA PHE A 67 0.61 11.11 17.00
C PHE A 67 0.07 11.78 15.76
N ARG A 68 0.45 11.30 14.58
CA ARG A 68 0.00 11.80 13.29
C ARG A 68 -1.51 11.61 13.11
N SER A 69 -2.04 10.43 13.44
CA SER A 69 -3.47 10.11 13.36
C SER A 69 -4.32 11.00 14.29
N LEU A 70 -3.80 11.35 15.45
CA LEU A 70 -4.47 12.20 16.43
C LEU A 70 -4.30 13.71 16.19
N SER A 71 -3.47 14.10 15.22
CA SER A 71 -3.17 15.49 14.90
C SER A 71 -4.39 16.20 14.32
N LYS A 72 -4.59 17.47 14.70
CA LYS A 72 -5.61 18.37 14.13
C LYS A 72 -5.09 19.18 12.93
N ASN A 73 -3.79 19.13 12.63
CA ASN A 73 -3.19 19.90 11.55
C ASN A 73 -3.32 19.15 10.21
N TYR A 74 -4.46 19.30 9.57
CA TYR A 74 -4.78 18.64 8.30
C TYR A 74 -3.81 18.99 7.17
N GLU A 75 -3.43 20.27 7.05
CA GLU A 75 -2.57 20.74 5.95
C GLU A 75 -1.18 20.10 5.98
N ALA A 76 -0.55 20.07 7.16
CA ALA A 76 0.75 19.44 7.31
C ALA A 76 0.68 17.93 6.98
N ARG A 77 -0.34 17.24 7.51
CA ARG A 77 -0.52 15.79 7.30
C ARG A 77 -0.83 15.45 5.85
N ARG A 78 -1.61 16.29 5.17
CA ARG A 78 -1.89 16.13 3.75
C ARG A 78 -0.65 16.30 2.87
N LYS A 79 0.22 17.26 3.18
CA LYS A 79 1.51 17.44 2.49
C LYS A 79 2.41 16.20 2.63
N GLU A 80 2.52 15.65 3.83
CA GLU A 80 3.26 14.41 4.10
C GLU A 80 2.69 13.22 3.32
N LEU A 81 1.35 13.08 3.27
CA LEU A 81 0.69 12.04 2.49
C LEU A 81 0.99 12.17 0.99
N ILE A 82 0.88 13.37 0.43
CA ILE A 82 1.17 13.63 -1.00
C ILE A 82 2.62 13.27 -1.31
N TRP A 83 3.56 13.67 -0.46
CA TRP A 83 4.97 13.32 -0.61
C TRP A 83 5.17 11.80 -0.61
N TYR A 84 4.58 11.08 0.35
CA TYR A 84 4.61 9.62 0.44
C TYR A 84 4.01 8.95 -0.80
N LEU A 85 2.87 9.43 -1.29
CA LEU A 85 2.20 8.88 -2.47
C LEU A 85 3.09 9.03 -3.72
N ARG A 86 3.69 10.20 -3.94
CA ARG A 86 4.64 10.42 -5.05
C ARG A 86 5.82 9.46 -4.99
N TRP A 87 6.42 9.32 -3.81
CA TRP A 87 7.56 8.43 -3.61
C TRP A 87 7.16 6.96 -3.83
N SER A 88 5.98 6.55 -3.38
CA SER A 88 5.50 5.17 -3.45
C SER A 88 4.82 4.79 -4.77
N GLU A 89 4.59 5.72 -5.71
CA GLU A 89 3.94 5.41 -7.00
C GLU A 89 4.70 4.36 -7.82
N LYS A 90 6.00 4.54 -8.00
CA LYS A 90 6.83 3.61 -8.78
C LYS A 90 6.84 2.20 -8.20
N PRO A 91 7.21 1.97 -6.92
CA PRO A 91 7.22 0.64 -6.35
C PRO A 91 5.83 -0.01 -6.32
N ARG A 92 4.77 0.76 -6.07
CA ARG A 92 3.38 0.25 -6.12
C ARG A 92 2.99 -0.21 -7.52
N ALA A 93 3.35 0.55 -8.56
CA ALA A 93 3.09 0.17 -9.94
C ALA A 93 3.83 -1.13 -10.31
N GLU A 94 5.06 -1.30 -9.87
CA GLU A 94 5.84 -2.52 -10.11
C GLU A 94 5.27 -3.73 -9.36
N ILE A 95 4.90 -3.57 -8.09
CA ILE A 95 4.23 -4.64 -7.30
C ILE A 95 2.91 -5.05 -7.95
N LYS A 96 2.09 -4.09 -8.36
CA LYS A 96 0.84 -4.35 -9.08
C LYS A 96 1.09 -5.09 -10.40
N LEU A 97 2.12 -4.68 -11.14
CA LEU A 97 2.52 -5.34 -12.37
C LEU A 97 2.98 -6.79 -12.12
N LEU A 98 3.76 -7.03 -11.07
CA LEU A 98 4.18 -8.37 -10.66
C LEU A 98 2.98 -9.23 -10.28
N GLY A 99 2.06 -8.72 -9.45
CA GLY A 99 0.83 -9.42 -9.09
C GLY A 99 -0.01 -9.79 -10.32
N ASN A 100 -0.17 -8.86 -11.27
CA ASN A 100 -0.87 -9.13 -12.53
C ASN A 100 -0.14 -10.17 -13.37
N LYS A 101 1.19 -10.14 -13.45
CA LYS A 101 1.98 -11.15 -14.18
C LYS A 101 1.82 -12.55 -13.59
N ILE A 102 1.77 -12.65 -12.25
CA ILE A 102 1.58 -13.94 -11.56
C ILE A 102 0.17 -14.47 -11.84
N ARG A 103 -0.85 -13.62 -11.66
CA ARG A 103 -2.24 -13.98 -11.88
C ARG A 103 -2.52 -14.40 -13.32
N ASP A 104 -1.97 -13.67 -14.27
CA ASP A 104 -2.21 -13.85 -15.69
C ASP A 104 -1.17 -14.79 -16.35
N LYS A 105 -0.31 -15.46 -15.56
CA LYS A 105 0.80 -16.30 -16.04
C LYS A 105 0.38 -17.31 -17.11
N ASN A 106 -0.81 -17.86 -17.00
CA ASN A 106 -1.29 -18.90 -17.92
C ASN A 106 -1.99 -18.33 -19.16
N THR A 107 -2.57 -17.13 -19.07
CA THR A 107 -3.43 -16.55 -20.12
C THR A 107 -2.78 -15.41 -20.90
N HIS A 108 -1.90 -14.65 -20.30
CA HIS A 108 -1.31 -13.46 -20.92
C HIS A 108 0.20 -13.38 -20.73
N LYS A 109 0.86 -12.65 -21.64
CA LYS A 109 2.26 -12.21 -21.52
C LYS A 109 2.34 -10.69 -21.47
N TYR A 110 3.30 -10.17 -20.74
CA TYR A 110 3.55 -8.74 -20.60
C TYR A 110 4.82 -8.35 -21.35
N PHE A 111 4.73 -7.39 -22.27
CA PHE A 111 5.84 -6.86 -23.04
C PHE A 111 6.02 -5.38 -22.77
N LYS A 112 7.27 -4.90 -22.76
CA LYS A 112 7.55 -3.46 -22.72
C LYS A 112 7.73 -2.96 -24.14
N CYS A 113 7.03 -1.88 -24.51
CA CYS A 113 7.24 -1.19 -25.77
C CYS A 113 8.69 -0.69 -25.85
N LYS A 114 9.35 -0.83 -27.00
CA LYS A 114 10.73 -0.40 -27.19
C LYS A 114 10.86 1.12 -27.19
N GLU A 115 9.88 1.81 -27.77
CA GLU A 115 9.87 3.27 -27.89
C GLU A 115 9.47 3.99 -26.60
N CYS A 116 8.26 3.74 -26.09
CA CYS A 116 7.70 4.47 -24.96
C CYS A 116 7.78 3.72 -23.61
N LYS A 117 8.38 2.51 -23.58
CA LYS A 117 8.54 1.64 -22.38
C LYS A 117 7.23 1.25 -21.67
N THR A 118 6.07 1.57 -22.26
CA THR A 118 4.75 1.19 -21.73
C THR A 118 4.61 -0.34 -21.73
N VAL A 119 4.06 -0.88 -20.64
CA VAL A 119 3.82 -2.33 -20.51
C VAL A 119 2.53 -2.70 -21.22
N LEU A 120 2.62 -3.64 -22.16
CA LEU A 120 1.53 -4.13 -22.96
C LEU A 120 1.15 -5.54 -22.49
N ARG A 121 -0.16 -5.79 -22.31
CA ARG A 121 -0.72 -7.09 -21.95
C ARG A 121 -1.24 -7.76 -23.21
N VAL A 122 -0.73 -8.94 -23.52
CA VAL A 122 -1.04 -9.66 -24.77
C VAL A 122 -1.45 -11.08 -24.44
N PRO A 123 -2.54 -11.61 -25.03
CA PRO A 123 -2.97 -12.98 -24.80
C PRO A 123 -1.95 -13.99 -25.33
N LYS A 124 -1.81 -15.11 -24.62
CA LYS A 124 -1.01 -16.26 -25.04
C LYS A 124 -1.77 -17.09 -26.09
N GLY A 125 -1.03 -17.84 -26.90
CA GLY A 125 -1.60 -18.94 -27.68
C GLY A 125 -1.74 -18.69 -29.18
N ARG A 126 -1.35 -17.54 -29.71
CA ARG A 126 -1.38 -17.26 -31.16
C ARG A 126 0.03 -16.98 -31.65
N GLY A 127 0.54 -17.77 -32.60
CA GLY A 127 1.88 -17.76 -33.19
C GLY A 127 2.55 -16.37 -33.32
N LYS A 128 2.70 -15.89 -34.56
CA LYS A 128 3.26 -14.55 -34.85
C LYS A 128 2.16 -13.50 -34.69
N ILE A 129 2.33 -12.55 -33.77
CA ILE A 129 1.37 -11.48 -33.50
C ILE A 129 2.00 -10.11 -33.71
N GLU A 130 1.26 -9.23 -34.37
CA GLU A 130 1.57 -7.80 -34.44
C GLU A 130 0.91 -7.08 -33.27
N ILE A 131 1.71 -6.37 -32.49
CA ILE A 131 1.26 -5.62 -31.30
C ILE A 131 1.41 -4.15 -31.62
N THR A 132 0.31 -3.41 -31.67
CA THR A 132 0.33 -1.96 -31.80
C THR A 132 0.27 -1.30 -30.42
N CYS A 133 1.23 -0.45 -30.10
CA CYS A 133 1.26 0.25 -28.83
C CYS A 133 0.15 1.33 -28.77
N PRO A 134 -0.74 1.32 -27.77
CA PRO A 134 -1.81 2.33 -27.68
C PRO A 134 -1.28 3.74 -27.34
N LYS A 135 -0.06 3.86 -26.80
CA LYS A 135 0.52 5.16 -26.42
C LYS A 135 1.31 5.83 -27.53
N CYS A 136 2.19 5.12 -28.24
CA CYS A 136 3.06 5.68 -29.27
C CYS A 136 2.75 5.15 -30.67
N ARG A 137 1.75 4.26 -30.83
CA ARG A 137 1.35 3.61 -32.08
C ARG A 137 2.43 2.78 -32.78
N ALA A 138 3.59 2.61 -32.13
CA ALA A 138 4.65 1.77 -32.67
C ALA A 138 4.16 0.31 -32.80
N LYS A 139 4.44 -0.31 -33.95
CA LYS A 139 4.10 -1.69 -34.24
C LYS A 139 5.30 -2.61 -33.92
N THR A 140 5.06 -3.64 -33.19
CA THR A 140 6.10 -4.62 -32.83
C THR A 140 5.60 -6.03 -33.10
N ILE A 141 6.34 -6.77 -33.93
CA ILE A 141 6.03 -8.17 -34.19
C ILE A 141 6.75 -9.04 -33.17
N LYS A 142 6.02 -9.90 -32.48
CA LYS A 142 6.58 -10.88 -31.55
C LYS A 142 6.21 -12.29 -31.98
N LYS A 143 7.25 -13.14 -32.07
CA LYS A 143 7.13 -14.59 -32.25
C LYS A 143 7.06 -15.25 -30.87
N LYS A 144 6.31 -16.32 -30.74
CA LYS A 144 6.22 -17.10 -29.51
C LYS A 144 7.56 -17.78 -29.26
#